data_5ba84c94c5afa401c913570097ed43ae
#
_entry.id   5ba84c94c5afa401c913570097ed43ae
#
_cell.length_a   1.000
_cell.length_b   1.000
_cell.length_c   1.000
_cell.angle_alpha   90.00
_cell.angle_beta   90.00
_cell.angle_gamma   90.00
#
_symmetry.space_group_name_H-M   'P 1'
#
loop_
_entity.id
_entity.type
_entity.pdbx_description
1 polymer ?
#
loop_
_entity_poly.entity_id
_entity_poly.type
_entity_poly.pdbx_seq_one_letter_code
_entity_poly.pdbx_strand_id
1 'polypeptide(L)'
;MSFRRFAPVLILAAVVLAISLAAFLFVLQTVVPAQGNLFDFYPNWVGSRAVLAGESPYSAGVTRRIQLGSFGTTIPEDIDQFAFAHPAYSAFVIYPVVQFDAPVAIALWMTIQLMAMGLSVVLWIHLFHWRPHPLTLGLIVFLCLFVFRYPMNVFLLGQFTGTVLLGFTLAVWLASRKQDVAAGAALVLCMVPPTMGIGLIAALTIPLLLTRRWKVLAAWFVLMGLLTVLSFLAVGFWVPDWLTMLNMYTQLAFPIWPPSLLGIPLAGLLLAAAGVLLVVYDAIRVVRLTGPGHLRDLGVSASLCVFLLFPATGNYYLVLVLPALVALLASRSWAARLLALGIILSPWLFLATTDGSRTNIEVLAVPLAALIGWCWLRWRGEHAIRPALMPAA
;
A
#
# COMPACT_ATOMS: atom_id res chain seq x y z
N MET A 1 -5.88 5.60 39.51
CA MET A 1 -5.85 6.08 38.10
C MET A 1 -7.30 6.33 37.66
N SER A 2 -7.70 7.57 37.30
CA SER A 2 -9.11 7.90 37.07
C SER A 2 -9.60 7.40 35.71
N PHE A 3 -10.71 6.71 35.69
CA PHE A 3 -11.46 6.22 34.52
C PHE A 3 -11.65 7.29 33.44
N ARG A 4 -11.75 8.56 33.81
CA ARG A 4 -11.87 9.72 32.89
C ARG A 4 -10.72 9.87 31.88
N ARG A 5 -9.51 9.36 32.18
CA ARG A 5 -8.36 9.41 31.24
C ARG A 5 -8.44 8.34 30.14
N PHE A 6 -9.13 7.24 30.37
CA PHE A 6 -9.27 6.15 29.41
C PHE A 6 -10.54 6.27 28.55
N ALA A 7 -11.54 7.04 28.99
CA ALA A 7 -12.79 7.18 28.27
C ALA A 7 -12.64 7.56 26.77
N PRO A 8 -11.81 8.55 26.38
CA PRO A 8 -11.64 8.90 24.96
C PRO A 8 -11.02 7.75 24.13
N VAL A 9 -10.10 6.98 24.71
CA VAL A 9 -9.47 5.84 24.05
C VAL A 9 -10.47 4.71 23.87
N LEU A 10 -11.29 4.43 24.88
CA LEU A 10 -12.34 3.43 24.81
C LEU A 10 -13.42 3.80 23.79
N ILE A 11 -13.84 5.06 23.75
CA ILE A 11 -14.79 5.55 22.76
C ILE A 11 -14.23 5.40 21.33
N LEU A 12 -12.97 5.81 21.12
CA LEU A 12 -12.32 5.65 19.82
C LEU A 12 -12.22 4.19 19.42
N ALA A 13 -11.80 3.31 20.34
CA ALA A 13 -11.73 1.87 20.07
C ALA A 13 -13.12 1.28 19.74
N ALA A 14 -14.16 1.69 20.46
CA ALA A 14 -15.53 1.26 20.18
C ALA A 14 -16.02 1.73 18.80
N VAL A 15 -15.72 2.98 18.40
CA VAL A 15 -16.07 3.53 17.09
C VAL A 15 -15.33 2.76 15.98
N VAL A 16 -14.02 2.54 16.13
CA VAL A 16 -13.23 1.76 15.15
C VAL A 16 -13.77 0.34 15.02
N LEU A 17 -14.08 -0.32 16.14
CA LEU A 17 -14.67 -1.65 16.15
C LEU A 17 -16.04 -1.67 15.46
N ALA A 18 -16.90 -0.70 15.74
CA ALA A 18 -18.22 -0.57 15.11
C ALA A 18 -18.13 -0.37 13.59
N ILE A 19 -17.21 0.49 13.13
CA ILE A 19 -16.95 0.71 11.71
C ILE A 19 -16.42 -0.56 11.06
N SER A 20 -15.48 -1.25 11.71
CA SER A 20 -14.90 -2.49 11.20
C SER A 20 -15.96 -3.59 11.08
N LEU A 21 -16.82 -3.72 12.10
CA LEU A 21 -17.91 -4.68 12.09
C LEU A 21 -18.95 -4.36 11.01
N ALA A 22 -19.31 -3.09 10.87
CA ALA A 22 -20.24 -2.65 9.82
C ALA A 22 -19.69 -2.92 8.41
N ALA A 23 -18.40 -2.61 8.17
CA ALA A 23 -17.73 -2.91 6.91
C ALA A 23 -17.69 -4.43 6.65
N PHE A 24 -17.32 -5.23 7.64
CA PHE A 24 -17.31 -6.67 7.54
C PHE A 24 -18.68 -7.26 7.19
N LEU A 25 -19.72 -6.84 7.92
CA LEU A 25 -21.09 -7.31 7.68
C LEU A 25 -21.61 -6.86 6.31
N PHE A 26 -21.33 -5.63 5.90
CA PHE A 26 -21.68 -5.12 4.57
C PHE A 26 -21.05 -5.98 3.46
N VAL A 27 -19.75 -6.25 3.57
CA VAL A 27 -19.05 -7.08 2.57
C VAL A 27 -19.62 -8.50 2.57
N LEU A 28 -19.76 -9.11 3.73
CA LEU A 28 -20.23 -10.50 3.85
C LEU A 28 -21.66 -10.69 3.34
N GLN A 29 -22.55 -9.73 3.59
CA GLN A 29 -23.98 -9.86 3.27
C GLN A 29 -24.36 -9.27 1.91
N THR A 30 -23.54 -8.36 1.34
CA THR A 30 -23.90 -7.65 0.11
C THR A 30 -22.88 -7.87 -0.99
N VAL A 31 -21.58 -7.66 -0.73
CA VAL A 31 -20.57 -7.67 -1.77
C VAL A 31 -20.20 -9.09 -2.18
N VAL A 32 -19.96 -9.97 -1.21
CA VAL A 32 -19.57 -11.36 -1.49
C VAL A 32 -20.70 -12.14 -2.22
N PRO A 33 -21.98 -12.06 -1.82
CA PRO A 33 -23.05 -12.71 -2.58
C PRO A 33 -23.23 -12.17 -3.99
N ALA A 34 -22.95 -10.87 -4.22
CA ALA A 34 -23.10 -10.25 -5.54
C ALA A 34 -21.97 -10.61 -6.53
N GLN A 35 -20.76 -10.85 -6.05
CA GLN A 35 -19.57 -11.09 -6.88
C GLN A 35 -19.05 -12.54 -6.81
N GLY A 36 -19.54 -13.36 -5.87
CA GLY A 36 -19.04 -14.73 -5.69
C GLY A 36 -17.55 -14.75 -5.32
N ASN A 37 -16.75 -15.51 -6.08
CA ASN A 37 -15.31 -15.66 -5.87
C ASN A 37 -14.47 -14.87 -6.91
N LEU A 38 -15.04 -13.82 -7.53
CA LEU A 38 -14.36 -13.00 -8.54
C LEU A 38 -13.46 -11.89 -7.94
N PHE A 39 -12.98 -12.09 -6.71
CA PHE A 39 -12.07 -11.17 -6.03
C PHE A 39 -10.61 -11.59 -6.23
N ASP A 40 -9.71 -10.64 -6.37
CA ASP A 40 -8.27 -10.90 -6.47
C ASP A 40 -7.69 -11.56 -5.20
N PHE A 41 -8.40 -11.49 -4.09
CA PHE A 41 -8.03 -12.21 -2.87
C PHE A 41 -8.33 -13.71 -2.95
N TYR A 42 -9.30 -14.17 -3.75
CA TYR A 42 -9.67 -15.58 -3.81
C TYR A 42 -8.53 -16.50 -4.29
N PRO A 43 -7.79 -16.20 -5.36
CA PRO A 43 -6.57 -16.96 -5.71
C PRO A 43 -5.57 -17.03 -4.56
N ASN A 44 -5.43 -15.95 -3.79
CA ASN A 44 -4.52 -15.90 -2.65
C ASN A 44 -5.01 -16.74 -1.48
N TRP A 45 -6.31 -16.80 -1.25
CA TRP A 45 -6.92 -17.66 -0.25
C TRP A 45 -6.70 -19.15 -0.60
N VAL A 46 -7.00 -19.57 -1.86
CA VAL A 46 -6.82 -20.96 -2.31
C VAL A 46 -5.36 -21.36 -2.27
N GLY A 47 -4.46 -20.53 -2.86
CA GLY A 47 -3.02 -20.80 -2.93
C GLY A 47 -2.39 -20.86 -1.55
N SER A 48 -2.78 -19.97 -0.62
CA SER A 48 -2.25 -20.00 0.74
C SER A 48 -2.69 -21.25 1.51
N ARG A 49 -3.93 -21.70 1.33
CA ARG A 49 -4.39 -22.99 1.91
C ARG A 49 -3.64 -24.17 1.33
N ALA A 50 -3.30 -24.15 0.04
CA ALA A 50 -2.43 -25.16 -0.58
C ALA A 50 -1.06 -25.18 0.09
N VAL A 51 -0.41 -24.02 0.29
CA VAL A 51 0.89 -23.93 1.02
C VAL A 51 0.78 -24.53 2.42
N LEU A 52 -0.27 -24.19 3.17
CA LEU A 52 -0.48 -24.70 4.53
C LEU A 52 -0.78 -26.21 4.56
N ALA A 53 -1.28 -26.77 3.47
CA ALA A 53 -1.50 -28.21 3.29
C ALA A 53 -0.27 -28.95 2.71
N GLY A 54 0.86 -28.28 2.46
CA GLY A 54 2.06 -28.87 1.89
C GLY A 54 2.02 -29.05 0.37
N GLU A 55 1.08 -28.38 -0.33
CA GLU A 55 0.95 -28.45 -1.79
C GLU A 55 1.50 -27.18 -2.43
N SER A 56 2.28 -27.33 -3.54
CA SER A 56 2.78 -26.16 -4.29
C SER A 56 1.62 -25.32 -4.81
N PRO A 57 1.56 -23.99 -4.43
CA PRO A 57 0.48 -23.10 -4.85
C PRO A 57 0.53 -22.78 -6.35
N TYR A 58 1.64 -23.10 -7.01
CA TYR A 58 1.88 -22.85 -8.44
C TYR A 58 1.55 -24.08 -9.30
N SER A 59 1.07 -25.16 -8.70
CA SER A 59 0.71 -26.38 -9.45
C SER A 59 -0.52 -26.11 -10.33
N ALA A 60 -0.59 -26.80 -11.48
CA ALA A 60 -1.75 -26.75 -12.37
C ALA A 60 -3.06 -27.18 -11.65
N GLY A 61 -2.95 -28.09 -10.65
CA GLY A 61 -4.06 -28.52 -9.83
C GLY A 61 -4.64 -27.38 -8.97
N VAL A 62 -3.78 -26.56 -8.37
CA VAL A 62 -4.21 -25.39 -7.57
C VAL A 62 -4.81 -24.31 -8.49
N THR A 63 -4.18 -24.00 -9.62
CA THR A 63 -4.71 -23.06 -10.61
C THR A 63 -6.09 -23.48 -11.09
N ARG A 64 -6.28 -24.78 -11.42
CA ARG A 64 -7.58 -25.32 -11.80
C ARG A 64 -8.63 -25.16 -10.70
N ARG A 65 -8.28 -25.41 -9.41
CA ARG A 65 -9.21 -25.19 -8.29
C ARG A 65 -9.64 -23.74 -8.17
N ILE A 66 -8.69 -22.79 -8.37
CA ILE A 66 -9.00 -21.36 -8.39
C ILE A 66 -10.00 -21.05 -9.50
N GLN A 67 -9.73 -21.48 -10.73
CA GLN A 67 -10.56 -21.20 -11.89
C GLN A 67 -11.98 -21.81 -11.74
N LEU A 68 -12.06 -23.07 -11.34
CA LEU A 68 -13.36 -23.73 -11.11
C LEU A 68 -14.15 -23.05 -9.98
N GLY A 69 -13.49 -22.61 -8.92
CA GLY A 69 -14.14 -21.92 -7.82
C GLY A 69 -14.61 -20.50 -8.17
N SER A 70 -13.92 -19.82 -9.09
CA SER A 70 -14.24 -18.45 -9.52
C SER A 70 -15.21 -18.40 -10.70
N PHE A 71 -15.00 -19.25 -11.72
CA PHE A 71 -15.71 -19.16 -13.01
C PHE A 71 -16.58 -20.38 -13.29
N GLY A 72 -16.50 -21.44 -12.48
CA GLY A 72 -17.17 -22.70 -12.75
C GLY A 72 -16.56 -23.53 -13.89
N THR A 73 -15.53 -23.01 -14.56
CA THR A 73 -14.82 -23.64 -15.68
C THR A 73 -13.34 -23.27 -15.65
N THR A 74 -12.52 -24.00 -16.39
CA THR A 74 -11.12 -23.61 -16.67
C THR A 74 -11.08 -22.55 -17.76
N ILE A 75 -10.11 -21.66 -17.70
CA ILE A 75 -9.88 -20.61 -18.69
C ILE A 75 -8.81 -21.04 -19.71
N PRO A 76 -8.88 -20.55 -20.98
CA PRO A 76 -7.86 -20.78 -22.00
C PRO A 76 -6.46 -20.32 -21.55
N GLU A 77 -5.41 -20.98 -22.05
CA GLU A 77 -4.02 -20.71 -21.60
C GLU A 77 -3.45 -19.37 -22.12
N ASP A 78 -4.07 -18.78 -23.12
CA ASP A 78 -3.65 -17.55 -23.81
C ASP A 78 -4.13 -16.26 -23.12
N ILE A 79 -4.89 -16.39 -22.03
CA ILE A 79 -5.39 -15.25 -21.24
C ILE A 79 -4.92 -15.34 -19.80
N ASP A 80 -5.14 -14.28 -19.02
CA ASP A 80 -4.79 -14.26 -17.59
C ASP A 80 -5.40 -15.44 -16.84
N GLN A 81 -4.54 -16.27 -16.27
CA GLN A 81 -4.92 -17.54 -15.65
C GLN A 81 -5.61 -17.41 -14.30
N PHE A 82 -5.73 -16.18 -13.76
CA PHE A 82 -6.31 -15.92 -12.45
C PHE A 82 -5.72 -16.85 -11.37
N ALA A 83 -4.40 -16.99 -11.37
CA ALA A 83 -3.66 -17.93 -10.54
C ALA A 83 -3.05 -17.26 -9.29
N PHE A 84 -2.51 -18.09 -8.38
CA PHE A 84 -1.71 -17.58 -7.26
C PHE A 84 -0.36 -17.03 -7.75
N ALA A 85 -0.20 -15.71 -7.74
CA ALA A 85 0.99 -15.02 -8.28
C ALA A 85 1.93 -14.46 -7.20
N HIS A 86 1.61 -14.62 -5.92
CA HIS A 86 2.45 -14.13 -4.82
C HIS A 86 3.52 -15.15 -4.41
N PRO A 87 4.64 -14.71 -3.77
CA PRO A 87 5.60 -15.65 -3.18
C PRO A 87 4.94 -16.53 -2.11
N ALA A 88 5.30 -17.81 -2.01
CA ALA A 88 4.65 -18.76 -1.11
C ALA A 88 4.70 -18.35 0.38
N TYR A 89 5.72 -17.57 0.80
CA TYR A 89 5.78 -17.05 2.17
C TYR A 89 4.60 -16.12 2.53
N SER A 90 3.92 -15.53 1.54
CA SER A 90 2.76 -14.66 1.78
C SER A 90 1.63 -15.40 2.50
N ALA A 91 1.52 -16.72 2.34
CA ALA A 91 0.55 -17.56 3.03
C ALA A 91 0.65 -17.43 4.56
N PHE A 92 1.86 -17.30 5.10
CA PHE A 92 2.08 -17.14 6.54
C PHE A 92 1.72 -15.74 7.04
N VAL A 93 1.84 -14.72 6.18
CA VAL A 93 1.43 -13.34 6.53
C VAL A 93 -0.07 -13.23 6.67
N ILE A 94 -0.83 -13.90 5.78
CA ILE A 94 -2.30 -13.88 5.79
C ILE A 94 -2.91 -15.08 6.52
N TYR A 95 -2.09 -15.91 7.19
CA TYR A 95 -2.51 -17.12 7.90
C TYR A 95 -3.77 -16.95 8.75
N PRO A 96 -3.92 -15.90 9.58
CA PRO A 96 -5.11 -15.76 10.42
C PRO A 96 -6.41 -15.65 9.62
N VAL A 97 -6.35 -15.12 8.39
CA VAL A 97 -7.54 -14.89 7.55
C VAL A 97 -7.91 -16.14 6.76
N VAL A 98 -6.92 -16.88 6.25
CA VAL A 98 -7.18 -18.06 5.41
C VAL A 98 -7.66 -19.29 6.16
N GLN A 99 -7.76 -19.22 7.49
CA GLN A 99 -8.37 -20.29 8.32
C GLN A 99 -9.90 -20.34 8.15
N PHE A 100 -10.52 -19.24 7.76
CA PHE A 100 -11.96 -19.14 7.56
C PHE A 100 -12.36 -19.60 6.15
N ASP A 101 -13.64 -19.94 5.98
CA ASP A 101 -14.21 -20.20 4.66
C ASP A 101 -14.12 -18.96 3.77
N ALA A 102 -14.08 -19.17 2.45
CA ALA A 102 -13.82 -18.12 1.47
C ALA A 102 -14.68 -16.86 1.66
N PRO A 103 -16.02 -16.91 1.85
CA PRO A 103 -16.83 -15.72 2.06
C PRO A 103 -16.40 -14.89 3.26
N VAL A 104 -16.14 -15.56 4.39
CA VAL A 104 -15.71 -14.92 5.64
C VAL A 104 -14.28 -14.37 5.49
N ALA A 105 -13.37 -15.14 4.89
CA ALA A 105 -11.99 -14.75 4.65
C ALA A 105 -11.91 -13.51 3.74
N ILE A 106 -12.68 -13.47 2.65
CA ILE A 106 -12.79 -12.32 1.74
C ILE A 106 -13.28 -11.09 2.50
N ALA A 107 -14.39 -11.22 3.26
CA ALA A 107 -14.95 -10.12 4.02
C ALA A 107 -13.99 -9.56 5.08
N LEU A 108 -13.29 -10.46 5.81
CA LEU A 108 -12.25 -10.08 6.77
C LEU A 108 -11.09 -9.36 6.08
N TRP A 109 -10.60 -9.92 4.97
CA TRP A 109 -9.48 -9.33 4.24
C TRP A 109 -9.78 -7.93 3.71
N MET A 110 -10.94 -7.76 3.07
CA MET A 110 -11.38 -6.45 2.57
C MET A 110 -11.51 -5.44 3.71
N THR A 111 -12.07 -5.86 4.85
CA THR A 111 -12.15 -5.00 6.05
C THR A 111 -10.77 -4.62 6.57
N ILE A 112 -9.82 -5.58 6.62
CA ILE A 112 -8.43 -5.32 7.01
C ILE A 112 -7.79 -4.30 6.07
N GLN A 113 -7.99 -4.40 4.75
CA GLN A 113 -7.45 -3.43 3.80
C GLN A 113 -8.01 -2.02 4.04
N LEU A 114 -9.32 -1.89 4.27
CA LEU A 114 -9.93 -0.60 4.58
C LEU A 114 -9.36 0.01 5.87
N MET A 115 -9.23 -0.79 6.93
CA MET A 115 -8.64 -0.34 8.20
C MET A 115 -7.16 -0.01 8.05
N ALA A 116 -6.39 -0.78 7.28
CA ALA A 116 -4.98 -0.52 7.00
C ALA A 116 -4.77 0.84 6.31
N MET A 117 -5.58 1.14 5.30
CA MET A 117 -5.54 2.44 4.62
C MET A 117 -5.96 3.58 5.53
N GLY A 118 -7.03 3.42 6.30
CA GLY A 118 -7.51 4.42 7.26
C GLY A 118 -6.46 4.72 8.34
N LEU A 119 -5.87 3.69 8.93
CA LEU A 119 -4.78 3.84 9.90
C LEU A 119 -3.57 4.55 9.27
N SER A 120 -3.23 4.22 8.02
CA SER A 120 -2.14 4.90 7.31
C SER A 120 -2.40 6.39 7.17
N VAL A 121 -3.61 6.81 6.78
CA VAL A 121 -3.99 8.23 6.71
C VAL A 121 -3.81 8.92 8.06
N VAL A 122 -4.30 8.31 9.15
CA VAL A 122 -4.18 8.86 10.50
C VAL A 122 -2.71 8.97 10.94
N LEU A 123 -1.89 7.96 10.66
CA LEU A 123 -0.46 7.99 10.98
C LEU A 123 0.29 9.06 10.19
N TRP A 124 -0.05 9.30 8.92
CA TRP A 124 0.53 10.39 8.14
C TRP A 124 0.11 11.77 8.67
N ILE A 125 -1.17 11.95 9.07
CA ILE A 125 -1.62 13.16 9.77
C ILE A 125 -0.77 13.40 11.02
N HIS A 126 -0.49 12.34 11.79
CA HIS A 126 0.35 12.41 12.97
C HIS A 126 1.83 12.71 12.66
N LEU A 127 2.39 12.14 11.59
CA LEU A 127 3.76 12.42 11.13
C LEU A 127 3.92 13.87 10.68
N PHE A 128 2.88 14.50 10.15
CA PHE A 128 2.87 15.93 9.84
C PHE A 128 2.61 16.81 11.05
N HIS A 129 2.46 16.24 12.27
CA HIS A 129 2.08 16.97 13.50
C HIS A 129 0.80 17.79 13.33
N TRP A 130 -0.06 17.38 12.41
CA TRP A 130 -1.34 18.05 12.19
C TRP A 130 -2.36 17.56 13.21
N ARG A 131 -3.10 18.50 13.81
CA ARG A 131 -4.14 18.23 14.82
C ARG A 131 -5.46 18.80 14.32
N PRO A 132 -6.10 18.18 13.32
CA PRO A 132 -7.40 18.65 12.84
C PRO A 132 -8.48 18.44 13.91
N HIS A 133 -9.51 19.27 13.84
CA HIS A 133 -10.74 19.03 14.60
C HIS A 133 -11.31 17.63 14.23
N PRO A 134 -11.97 16.89 15.15
CA PRO A 134 -12.49 15.54 14.87
C PRO A 134 -13.36 15.44 13.62
N LEU A 135 -14.24 16.40 13.34
CA LEU A 135 -15.04 16.46 12.11
C LEU A 135 -14.17 16.61 10.85
N THR A 136 -13.13 17.45 10.92
CA THR A 136 -12.18 17.61 9.81
C THR A 136 -11.37 16.32 9.60
N LEU A 137 -10.97 15.64 10.68
CA LEU A 137 -10.30 14.32 10.60
C LEU A 137 -11.22 13.32 9.90
N GLY A 138 -12.48 13.23 10.33
CA GLY A 138 -13.47 12.36 9.70
C GLY A 138 -13.67 12.67 8.21
N LEU A 139 -13.76 13.95 7.85
CA LEU A 139 -13.87 14.37 6.46
C LEU A 139 -12.63 13.99 5.64
N ILE A 140 -11.42 14.17 6.17
CA ILE A 140 -10.17 13.80 5.47
C ILE A 140 -10.12 12.29 5.23
N VAL A 141 -10.41 11.50 6.26
CA VAL A 141 -10.46 10.03 6.13
C VAL A 141 -11.51 9.62 5.11
N PHE A 142 -12.70 10.23 5.15
CA PHE A 142 -13.75 9.98 4.17
C PHE A 142 -13.32 10.33 2.73
N LEU A 143 -12.74 11.51 2.51
CA LEU A 143 -12.24 11.93 1.20
C LEU A 143 -11.14 10.98 0.69
N CYS A 144 -10.20 10.61 1.56
CA CYS A 144 -9.09 9.74 1.21
C CYS A 144 -9.50 8.28 0.94
N LEU A 145 -10.53 7.75 1.59
CA LEU A 145 -10.90 6.34 1.48
C LEU A 145 -12.08 6.09 0.54
N PHE A 146 -13.05 7.00 0.47
CA PHE A 146 -14.30 6.77 -0.25
C PHE A 146 -14.47 7.67 -1.47
N VAL A 147 -13.95 8.91 -1.44
CA VAL A 147 -14.02 9.83 -2.58
C VAL A 147 -12.84 9.62 -3.53
N PHE A 148 -11.62 9.44 -3.01
CA PHE A 148 -10.48 9.02 -3.81
C PHE A 148 -10.68 7.55 -4.22
N ARG A 149 -11.05 7.31 -5.46
CA ARG A 149 -11.53 6.03 -5.97
C ARG A 149 -10.61 4.82 -5.71
N TYR A 150 -9.30 5.01 -5.71
CA TYR A 150 -8.34 3.90 -5.67
C TYR A 150 -8.34 3.08 -4.37
N PRO A 151 -8.51 3.67 -3.16
CA PRO A 151 -8.76 2.90 -1.96
C PRO A 151 -10.00 2.01 -2.04
N MET A 152 -11.05 2.47 -2.73
CA MET A 152 -12.23 1.64 -2.96
C MET A 152 -11.93 0.48 -3.91
N ASN A 153 -11.06 0.67 -4.92
CA ASN A 153 -10.60 -0.43 -5.77
C ASN A 153 -9.81 -1.47 -4.97
N VAL A 154 -8.89 -1.03 -4.09
CA VAL A 154 -8.17 -1.96 -3.18
C VAL A 154 -9.15 -2.73 -2.31
N PHE A 155 -10.12 -2.04 -1.72
CA PHE A 155 -11.14 -2.63 -0.86
C PHE A 155 -11.99 -3.63 -1.65
N LEU A 156 -12.62 -3.22 -2.76
CA LEU A 156 -13.56 -4.05 -3.51
C LEU A 156 -12.91 -5.22 -4.24
N LEU A 157 -11.66 -5.11 -4.66
CA LEU A 157 -10.92 -6.20 -5.29
C LEU A 157 -10.23 -7.13 -4.27
N GLY A 158 -10.09 -6.69 -3.02
CA GLY A 158 -9.34 -7.43 -2.00
C GLY A 158 -7.83 -7.42 -2.26
N GLN A 159 -7.30 -6.32 -2.83
CA GLN A 159 -5.87 -6.16 -3.15
C GLN A 159 -5.01 -5.96 -1.90
N PHE A 160 -3.72 -6.31 -1.99
CA PHE A 160 -2.75 -6.21 -0.90
C PHE A 160 -2.13 -4.82 -0.69
N THR A 161 -2.38 -3.88 -1.58
CA THR A 161 -1.72 -2.57 -1.57
C THR A 161 -2.03 -1.72 -0.34
N GLY A 162 -3.17 -1.91 0.29
CA GLY A 162 -3.47 -1.31 1.61
C GLY A 162 -2.52 -1.81 2.70
N THR A 163 -2.20 -3.10 2.69
CA THR A 163 -1.21 -3.71 3.60
C THR A 163 0.20 -3.18 3.32
N VAL A 164 0.60 -3.02 2.05
CA VAL A 164 1.89 -2.40 1.67
C VAL A 164 1.97 -0.97 2.19
N LEU A 165 0.93 -0.17 1.96
CA LEU A 165 0.85 1.21 2.45
C LEU A 165 0.99 1.25 3.97
N LEU A 166 0.27 0.38 4.70
CA LEU A 166 0.36 0.32 6.16
C LEU A 166 1.75 -0.08 6.63
N GLY A 167 2.33 -1.13 6.04
CA GLY A 167 3.68 -1.60 6.39
C GLY A 167 4.72 -0.48 6.23
N PHE A 168 4.69 0.21 5.10
CA PHE A 168 5.58 1.33 4.84
C PHE A 168 5.33 2.52 5.78
N THR A 169 4.06 2.89 5.99
CA THR A 169 3.67 3.98 6.90
C THR A 169 4.12 3.70 8.33
N LEU A 170 3.89 2.48 8.83
CA LEU A 170 4.35 2.03 10.14
C LEU A 170 5.88 2.07 10.25
N ALA A 171 6.59 1.61 9.21
CA ALA A 171 8.04 1.64 9.21
C ALA A 171 8.59 3.06 9.32
N VAL A 172 8.07 4.01 8.55
CA VAL A 172 8.43 5.44 8.65
C VAL A 172 8.10 5.99 10.04
N TRP A 173 6.91 5.71 10.56
CA TRP A 173 6.44 6.21 11.85
C TRP A 173 7.25 5.65 13.02
N LEU A 174 7.51 4.33 13.04
CA LEU A 174 8.31 3.65 14.06
C LEU A 174 9.78 4.07 14.01
N ALA A 175 10.34 4.15 12.78
CA ALA A 175 11.71 4.63 12.59
C ALA A 175 11.88 6.09 13.06
N SER A 176 10.89 6.96 12.85
CA SER A 176 10.91 8.34 13.36
C SER A 176 10.94 8.41 14.89
N ARG A 177 10.49 7.34 15.57
CA ARG A 177 10.49 7.16 17.03
C ARG A 177 11.65 6.32 17.55
N LYS A 178 12.62 5.98 16.67
CA LYS A 178 13.78 5.13 16.99
C LYS A 178 13.40 3.71 17.43
N GLN A 179 12.23 3.23 17.07
CA GLN A 179 11.76 1.86 17.30
C GLN A 179 12.18 0.95 16.12
N ASP A 180 13.49 0.74 15.99
CA ASP A 180 14.12 0.16 14.80
C ASP A 180 13.66 -1.27 14.50
N VAL A 181 13.58 -2.13 15.52
CA VAL A 181 13.15 -3.53 15.36
C VAL A 181 11.70 -3.58 14.86
N ALA A 182 10.81 -2.81 15.47
CA ALA A 182 9.42 -2.74 15.06
C ALA A 182 9.25 -2.14 13.65
N ALA A 183 10.09 -1.15 13.29
CA ALA A 183 10.11 -0.59 11.94
C ALA A 183 10.51 -1.65 10.89
N GLY A 184 11.54 -2.46 11.20
CA GLY A 184 11.94 -3.57 10.33
C GLY A 184 10.87 -4.65 10.20
N ALA A 185 10.20 -4.99 11.30
CA ALA A 185 9.08 -5.92 11.28
C ALA A 185 7.92 -5.41 10.41
N ALA A 186 7.60 -4.13 10.47
CA ALA A 186 6.55 -3.52 9.65
C ALA A 186 6.85 -3.62 8.14
N LEU A 187 8.12 -3.54 7.73
CA LEU A 187 8.53 -3.66 6.32
C LEU A 187 8.24 -5.03 5.71
N VAL A 188 8.03 -6.07 6.52
CA VAL A 188 7.63 -7.40 6.03
C VAL A 188 6.31 -7.32 5.26
N LEU A 189 5.38 -6.48 5.70
CA LEU A 189 4.10 -6.27 5.03
C LEU A 189 4.25 -5.70 3.62
N CYS A 190 5.36 -4.99 3.34
CA CYS A 190 5.64 -4.47 2.00
C CYS A 190 6.07 -5.56 1.00
N MET A 191 6.42 -6.75 1.50
CA MET A 191 6.91 -7.85 0.66
C MET A 191 5.83 -8.85 0.25
N VAL A 192 4.58 -8.66 0.66
CA VAL A 192 3.49 -9.57 0.23
C VAL A 192 3.33 -9.50 -1.30
N PRO A 193 3.09 -8.34 -1.94
CA PRO A 193 3.44 -8.12 -3.34
C PRO A 193 4.80 -7.41 -3.41
N PRO A 194 5.91 -8.10 -3.80
CA PRO A 194 7.24 -7.50 -3.74
C PRO A 194 7.49 -6.38 -4.75
N THR A 195 6.66 -6.25 -5.78
CA THR A 195 6.86 -5.33 -6.92
C THR A 195 7.20 -3.90 -6.48
N MET A 196 6.23 -3.15 -5.94
CA MET A 196 6.50 -1.79 -5.46
C MET A 196 7.10 -1.76 -4.05
N GLY A 197 6.88 -2.81 -3.25
CA GLY A 197 7.37 -2.89 -1.89
C GLY A 197 8.89 -2.83 -1.79
N ILE A 198 9.61 -3.46 -2.72
CA ILE A 198 11.08 -3.51 -2.71
C ILE A 198 11.70 -2.10 -2.85
N GLY A 199 11.11 -1.26 -3.69
CA GLY A 199 11.56 0.13 -3.86
C GLY A 199 11.34 0.98 -2.61
N LEU A 200 10.20 0.80 -1.94
CA LEU A 200 9.89 1.48 -0.68
C LEU A 200 10.84 1.04 0.44
N ILE A 201 11.11 -0.27 0.54
CA ILE A 201 12.05 -0.83 1.52
C ILE A 201 13.45 -0.27 1.28
N ALA A 202 13.95 -0.30 0.05
CA ALA A 202 15.28 0.21 -0.28
C ALA A 202 15.42 1.70 0.04
N ALA A 203 14.42 2.52 -0.33
CA ALA A 203 14.42 3.96 -0.06
C ALA A 203 14.52 4.27 1.45
N LEU A 204 13.89 3.47 2.31
CA LEU A 204 13.93 3.69 3.75
C LEU A 204 15.16 3.04 4.41
N THR A 205 15.52 1.82 4.05
CA THR A 205 16.55 1.05 4.77
C THR A 205 17.96 1.52 4.45
N ILE A 206 18.27 1.94 3.21
CA ILE A 206 19.60 2.41 2.83
C ILE A 206 20.06 3.59 3.69
N PRO A 207 19.32 4.72 3.82
CA PRO A 207 19.74 5.83 4.67
C PRO A 207 19.78 5.47 6.16
N LEU A 208 18.89 4.56 6.64
CA LEU A 208 18.95 4.09 8.01
C LEU A 208 20.19 3.25 8.29
N LEU A 209 20.62 2.42 7.34
CA LEU A 209 21.87 1.67 7.42
C LEU A 209 23.09 2.61 7.48
N LEU A 210 23.14 3.62 6.62
CA LEU A 210 24.20 4.62 6.60
C LEU A 210 24.29 5.42 7.91
N THR A 211 23.17 5.57 8.63
CA THR A 211 23.12 6.17 9.98
C THR A 211 23.32 5.15 11.11
N ARG A 212 23.82 3.94 10.79
CA ARG A 212 24.09 2.84 11.74
C ARG A 212 22.84 2.31 12.46
N ARG A 213 21.65 2.50 11.90
CA ARG A 213 20.39 1.95 12.41
C ARG A 213 20.12 0.57 11.82
N TRP A 214 21.14 -0.28 11.81
CA TRP A 214 21.13 -1.60 11.20
C TRP A 214 20.06 -2.55 11.75
N LYS A 215 19.54 -2.30 12.98
CA LYS A 215 18.47 -3.10 13.60
C LYS A 215 17.19 -3.15 12.76
N VAL A 216 16.90 -2.11 11.97
CA VAL A 216 15.75 -2.11 11.04
C VAL A 216 15.94 -3.19 9.99
N LEU A 217 17.10 -3.20 9.36
CA LEU A 217 17.42 -4.15 8.30
C LEU A 217 17.55 -5.59 8.86
N ALA A 218 18.20 -5.74 10.02
CA ALA A 218 18.34 -7.04 10.67
C ALA A 218 16.98 -7.65 11.02
N ALA A 219 16.06 -6.88 11.61
CA ALA A 219 14.72 -7.37 11.95
C ALA A 219 13.94 -7.77 10.69
N TRP A 220 14.01 -6.97 9.62
CA TRP A 220 13.38 -7.31 8.36
C TRP A 220 13.94 -8.59 7.77
N PHE A 221 15.28 -8.75 7.67
CA PHE A 221 15.92 -9.96 7.14
C PHE A 221 15.62 -11.21 7.96
N VAL A 222 15.65 -11.09 9.30
CA VAL A 222 15.34 -12.23 10.18
C VAL A 222 13.90 -12.70 9.97
N LEU A 223 12.94 -11.79 9.94
CA LEU A 223 11.53 -12.16 9.76
C LEU A 223 11.26 -12.67 8.34
N MET A 224 11.81 -12.01 7.30
CA MET A 224 11.68 -12.49 5.92
C MET A 224 12.37 -13.83 5.74
N GLY A 225 13.56 -14.02 6.33
CA GLY A 225 14.25 -15.30 6.33
C GLY A 225 13.44 -16.40 7.00
N LEU A 226 12.85 -16.12 8.16
CA LEU A 226 11.95 -17.04 8.85
C LEU A 226 10.76 -17.44 7.98
N LEU A 227 10.04 -16.47 7.40
CA LEU A 227 8.89 -16.75 6.54
C LEU A 227 9.27 -17.55 5.30
N THR A 228 10.43 -17.25 4.70
CA THR A 228 10.95 -17.96 3.53
C THR A 228 11.33 -19.40 3.90
N VAL A 229 12.01 -19.61 5.02
CA VAL A 229 12.36 -20.96 5.51
C VAL A 229 11.10 -21.75 5.82
N LEU A 230 10.13 -21.18 6.51
CA LEU A 230 8.84 -21.84 6.78
C LEU A 230 8.15 -22.25 5.46
N SER A 231 8.18 -21.39 4.44
CA SER A 231 7.58 -21.73 3.14
C SER A 231 8.35 -22.82 2.39
N PHE A 232 9.67 -22.88 2.51
CA PHE A 232 10.46 -23.98 1.95
C PHE A 232 10.22 -25.30 2.68
N LEU A 233 10.05 -25.26 3.98
CA LEU A 233 9.68 -26.45 4.76
C LEU A 233 8.28 -26.96 4.42
N ALA A 234 7.35 -26.06 4.09
CA ALA A 234 5.99 -26.42 3.75
C ALA A 234 5.85 -27.01 2.33
N VAL A 235 6.45 -26.39 1.31
CA VAL A 235 6.20 -26.75 -0.10
C VAL A 235 7.46 -26.95 -0.94
N GLY A 236 8.63 -27.07 -0.29
CA GLY A 236 9.93 -27.24 -1.00
C GLY A 236 10.43 -25.92 -1.62
N PHE A 237 11.42 -26.05 -2.52
CA PHE A 237 12.05 -24.90 -3.18
C PHE A 237 11.16 -24.35 -4.30
N TRP A 238 10.23 -23.48 -3.97
CA TRP A 238 9.19 -22.94 -4.84
C TRP A 238 9.62 -21.76 -5.74
N VAL A 239 10.82 -21.21 -5.56
CA VAL A 239 11.25 -19.98 -6.26
C VAL A 239 11.20 -20.09 -7.78
N PRO A 240 11.67 -21.19 -8.42
CA PRO A 240 11.61 -21.35 -9.87
C PRO A 240 10.15 -21.34 -10.40
N ASP A 241 9.25 -22.05 -9.70
CA ASP A 241 7.84 -22.13 -10.07
C ASP A 241 7.17 -20.77 -9.98
N TRP A 242 7.46 -20.00 -8.91
CA TRP A 242 6.99 -18.64 -8.76
C TRP A 242 7.50 -17.71 -9.86
N LEU A 243 8.78 -17.79 -10.22
CA LEU A 243 9.34 -16.97 -11.31
C LEU A 243 8.72 -17.33 -12.66
N THR A 244 8.42 -18.60 -12.91
CA THR A 244 7.69 -19.04 -14.11
C THR A 244 6.27 -18.46 -14.13
N MET A 245 5.55 -18.53 -13.00
CA MET A 245 4.22 -17.96 -12.87
C MET A 245 4.25 -16.43 -13.03
N LEU A 246 5.23 -15.75 -12.45
CA LEU A 246 5.41 -14.30 -12.57
C LEU A 246 5.68 -13.88 -14.03
N ASN A 247 6.53 -14.65 -14.74
CA ASN A 247 6.80 -14.39 -16.16
C ASN A 247 5.52 -14.53 -17.01
N MET A 248 4.76 -15.61 -16.82
CA MET A 248 3.47 -15.80 -17.47
C MET A 248 2.51 -14.65 -17.16
N TYR A 249 2.38 -14.28 -15.88
CA TYR A 249 1.53 -13.18 -15.45
C TYR A 249 1.93 -11.85 -16.10
N THR A 250 3.22 -11.53 -16.19
CA THR A 250 3.70 -10.28 -16.81
C THR A 250 3.44 -10.23 -18.30
N GLN A 251 3.44 -11.36 -18.99
CA GLN A 251 3.11 -11.44 -20.42
C GLN A 251 1.61 -11.21 -20.67
N LEU A 252 0.75 -11.71 -19.80
CA LEU A 252 -0.70 -11.66 -19.96
C LEU A 252 -1.35 -10.42 -19.32
N ALA A 253 -0.82 -9.93 -18.21
CA ALA A 253 -1.34 -8.76 -17.49
C ALA A 253 -0.81 -7.42 -18.01
N PHE A 254 0.19 -7.42 -18.92
CA PHE A 254 0.79 -6.23 -19.51
C PHE A 254 1.11 -5.12 -18.49
N PRO A 255 2.04 -5.35 -17.56
CA PRO A 255 2.41 -4.32 -16.59
C PRO A 255 2.97 -3.10 -17.32
N ILE A 256 2.48 -1.92 -16.94
CA ILE A 256 2.90 -0.67 -17.58
C ILE A 256 3.95 0.00 -16.70
N TRP A 257 5.10 0.33 -17.28
CA TRP A 257 6.00 1.28 -16.65
C TRP A 257 5.45 2.69 -16.87
N PRO A 258 4.94 3.39 -15.80
CA PRO A 258 4.19 4.62 -15.98
C PRO A 258 4.90 5.70 -16.82
N PRO A 259 6.23 5.93 -16.70
CA PRO A 259 6.91 6.89 -17.57
C PRO A 259 6.86 6.58 -19.07
N SER A 260 6.63 5.32 -19.48
CA SER A 260 6.48 4.96 -20.90
C SER A 260 5.24 5.58 -21.54
N LEU A 261 4.24 5.94 -20.74
CA LEU A 261 3.01 6.61 -21.20
C LEU A 261 3.25 8.02 -21.77
N LEU A 262 4.44 8.59 -21.55
CA LEU A 262 4.84 9.84 -22.21
C LEU A 262 5.05 9.67 -23.72
N GLY A 263 5.15 8.44 -24.24
CA GLY A 263 5.39 8.15 -25.66
C GLY A 263 6.81 8.52 -26.13
N ILE A 264 7.64 9.12 -25.27
CA ILE A 264 9.01 9.55 -25.56
C ILE A 264 9.94 8.85 -24.56
N PRO A 265 10.70 7.80 -24.98
CA PRO A 265 11.54 7.01 -24.06
C PRO A 265 12.53 7.86 -23.23
N LEU A 266 13.17 8.83 -23.86
CA LEU A 266 14.10 9.73 -23.18
C LEU A 266 13.41 10.54 -22.08
N ALA A 267 12.20 11.08 -22.33
CA ALA A 267 11.45 11.83 -21.34
C ALA A 267 11.06 10.93 -20.15
N GLY A 268 10.67 9.68 -20.41
CA GLY A 268 10.40 8.69 -19.39
C GLY A 268 11.62 8.39 -18.51
N LEU A 269 12.79 8.19 -19.11
CA LEU A 269 14.05 7.96 -18.42
C LEU A 269 14.48 9.18 -17.59
N LEU A 270 14.35 10.39 -18.14
CA LEU A 270 14.66 11.63 -17.42
C LEU A 270 13.74 11.82 -16.21
N LEU A 271 12.46 11.51 -16.35
CA LEU A 271 11.50 11.58 -15.26
C LEU A 271 11.84 10.55 -14.16
N ALA A 272 12.17 9.32 -14.53
CA ALA A 272 12.62 8.30 -13.59
C ALA A 272 13.92 8.73 -12.87
N ALA A 273 14.89 9.25 -13.61
CA ALA A 273 16.14 9.78 -13.04
C ALA A 273 15.87 10.92 -12.06
N ALA A 274 14.96 11.86 -12.38
CA ALA A 274 14.57 12.93 -11.46
C ALA A 274 13.93 12.37 -10.19
N GLY A 275 13.11 11.32 -10.29
CA GLY A 275 12.55 10.60 -9.13
C GLY A 275 13.65 9.99 -8.24
N VAL A 276 14.62 9.30 -8.84
CA VAL A 276 15.79 8.76 -8.10
C VAL A 276 16.55 9.88 -7.40
N LEU A 277 16.85 10.97 -8.10
CA LEU A 277 17.59 12.11 -7.53
C LEU A 277 16.85 12.73 -6.34
N LEU A 278 15.53 12.82 -6.40
CA LEU A 278 14.72 13.32 -5.29
C LEU A 278 14.80 12.38 -4.06
N VAL A 279 14.66 11.09 -4.26
CA VAL A 279 14.77 10.09 -3.18
C VAL A 279 16.18 10.09 -2.59
N VAL A 280 17.23 10.16 -3.43
CA VAL A 280 18.63 10.24 -2.99
C VAL A 280 18.88 11.54 -2.22
N TYR A 281 18.35 12.66 -2.69
CA TYR A 281 18.45 13.95 -1.98
C TYR A 281 17.83 13.84 -0.57
N ASP A 282 16.66 13.24 -0.45
CA ASP A 282 16.00 13.06 0.85
C ASP A 282 16.73 12.04 1.73
N ALA A 283 17.28 10.98 1.15
CA ALA A 283 18.13 10.04 1.86
C ALA A 283 19.38 10.72 2.43
N ILE A 284 20.03 11.59 1.66
CA ILE A 284 21.18 12.40 2.13
C ILE A 284 20.77 13.31 3.29
N ARG A 285 19.57 13.90 3.24
CA ARG A 285 19.04 14.72 4.35
C ARG A 285 18.83 13.89 5.61
N VAL A 286 18.32 12.66 5.49
CA VAL A 286 18.18 11.72 6.63
C VAL A 286 19.54 11.41 7.24
N VAL A 287 20.57 11.21 6.41
CA VAL A 287 21.94 10.88 6.86
C VAL A 287 22.64 12.08 7.51
N ARG A 288 22.51 13.27 6.92
CA ARG A 288 23.24 14.48 7.36
C ARG A 288 22.54 15.28 8.44
N LEU A 289 21.22 15.26 8.46
CA LEU A 289 20.41 16.10 9.33
C LEU A 289 19.66 15.23 10.34
N THR A 290 19.79 15.53 11.61
CA THR A 290 19.06 14.81 12.67
C THR A 290 17.66 15.39 12.81
N GLY A 291 16.63 14.55 12.62
CA GLY A 291 15.25 14.97 12.86
C GLY A 291 14.22 14.03 12.23
N PRO A 292 13.07 13.79 12.89
CA PRO A 292 12.03 12.90 12.40
C PRO A 292 11.37 13.39 11.10
N GLY A 293 11.40 14.71 10.84
CA GLY A 293 10.83 15.32 9.64
C GLY A 293 11.50 14.85 8.34
N HIS A 294 12.78 14.52 8.37
CA HIS A 294 13.51 14.07 7.18
C HIS A 294 13.09 12.65 6.76
N LEU A 295 12.82 11.75 7.73
CA LEU A 295 12.27 10.42 7.44
C LEU A 295 10.86 10.50 6.85
N ARG A 296 10.03 11.41 7.37
CA ARG A 296 8.70 11.68 6.82
C ARG A 296 8.80 12.17 5.37
N ASP A 297 9.66 13.17 5.11
CA ASP A 297 9.82 13.74 3.77
C ASP A 297 10.32 12.67 2.78
N LEU A 298 11.30 11.86 3.19
CA LEU A 298 11.76 10.71 2.41
C LEU A 298 10.61 9.71 2.13
N GLY A 299 9.78 9.43 3.14
CA GLY A 299 8.63 8.54 2.99
C GLY A 299 7.64 9.03 1.94
N VAL A 300 7.31 10.32 1.93
CA VAL A 300 6.43 10.90 0.89
C VAL A 300 7.09 10.80 -0.49
N SER A 301 8.36 11.21 -0.61
CA SER A 301 9.07 11.15 -1.89
C SER A 301 9.19 9.72 -2.42
N ALA A 302 9.51 8.75 -1.57
CA ALA A 302 9.61 7.34 -1.94
C ALA A 302 8.26 6.79 -2.42
N SER A 303 7.16 7.10 -1.71
CA SER A 303 5.82 6.62 -2.07
C SER A 303 5.31 7.16 -3.41
N LEU A 304 5.80 8.31 -3.85
CA LEU A 304 5.49 8.89 -5.15
C LEU A 304 6.45 8.40 -6.25
N CYS A 305 7.77 8.40 -5.95
CA CYS A 305 8.77 8.05 -6.95
C CYS A 305 8.79 6.56 -7.30
N VAL A 306 8.21 5.68 -6.45
CA VAL A 306 8.09 4.26 -6.78
C VAL A 306 7.36 4.01 -8.09
N PHE A 307 6.38 4.85 -8.46
CA PHE A 307 5.67 4.79 -9.74
C PHE A 307 6.55 5.16 -10.94
N LEU A 308 7.60 5.92 -10.73
CA LEU A 308 8.53 6.29 -11.78
C LEU A 308 9.59 5.21 -12.04
N LEU A 309 9.74 4.26 -11.11
CA LEU A 309 10.81 3.26 -11.11
C LEU A 309 10.30 1.85 -11.39
N PHE A 310 9.08 1.54 -11.00
CA PHE A 310 8.53 0.19 -11.06
C PHE A 310 7.27 0.12 -11.92
N PRO A 311 7.07 -0.99 -12.65
CA PRO A 311 5.85 -1.19 -13.40
C PRO A 311 4.64 -1.36 -12.47
N ALA A 312 3.50 -0.84 -12.91
CA ALA A 312 2.22 -1.01 -12.26
C ALA A 312 1.34 -1.95 -13.09
N THR A 313 0.73 -2.92 -12.44
CA THR A 313 -0.24 -3.85 -13.06
C THR A 313 -1.68 -3.39 -12.89
N GLY A 314 -1.91 -2.32 -12.13
CA GLY A 314 -3.25 -1.79 -11.90
C GLY A 314 -3.23 -0.44 -11.16
N ASN A 315 -4.35 0.25 -11.22
CA ASN A 315 -4.52 1.56 -10.60
C ASN A 315 -4.71 1.50 -9.06
N TYR A 316 -4.93 0.32 -8.49
CA TYR A 316 -5.01 0.11 -7.03
C TYR A 316 -3.69 0.45 -6.31
N TYR A 317 -2.54 0.47 -7.00
CA TYR A 317 -1.29 0.96 -6.41
C TYR A 317 -1.34 2.45 -6.07
N LEU A 318 -2.23 3.23 -6.69
CA LEU A 318 -2.34 4.67 -6.47
C LEU A 318 -2.73 5.06 -5.02
N VAL A 319 -3.09 4.10 -4.18
CA VAL A 319 -3.21 4.34 -2.72
C VAL A 319 -1.89 4.77 -2.08
N LEU A 320 -0.74 4.46 -2.71
CA LEU A 320 0.58 4.93 -2.25
C LEU A 320 0.76 6.46 -2.41
N VAL A 321 -0.16 7.15 -3.09
CA VAL A 321 -0.20 8.62 -3.17
C VAL A 321 -0.77 9.25 -1.90
N LEU A 322 -1.49 8.49 -1.05
CA LEU A 322 -2.13 9.01 0.16
C LEU A 322 -1.21 9.82 1.09
N PRO A 323 0.07 9.46 1.31
CA PRO A 323 1.01 10.27 2.09
C PRO A 323 1.13 11.71 1.58
N ALA A 324 1.22 11.89 0.26
CA ALA A 324 1.31 13.20 -0.36
C ALA A 324 -0.01 13.97 -0.30
N LEU A 325 -1.15 13.29 -0.49
CA LEU A 325 -2.47 13.92 -0.33
C LEU A 325 -2.65 14.46 1.09
N VAL A 326 -2.26 13.69 2.10
CA VAL A 326 -2.29 14.16 3.50
C VAL A 326 -1.38 15.38 3.68
N ALA A 327 -0.17 15.39 3.08
CA ALA A 327 0.74 16.53 3.14
C ALA A 327 0.11 17.79 2.53
N LEU A 328 -0.50 17.67 1.34
CA LEU A 328 -1.17 18.78 0.65
C LEU A 328 -2.38 19.30 1.43
N LEU A 329 -3.22 18.41 1.98
CA LEU A 329 -4.38 18.79 2.80
C LEU A 329 -3.96 19.45 4.13
N ALA A 330 -2.85 19.01 4.73
CA ALA A 330 -2.33 19.55 5.97
C ALA A 330 -1.68 20.93 5.78
N SER A 331 -1.32 21.32 4.54
CA SER A 331 -0.72 22.62 4.24
C SER A 331 -1.63 23.79 4.61
N ARG A 332 -1.04 24.93 4.95
CA ARG A 332 -1.76 26.19 5.14
C ARG A 332 -2.18 26.82 3.82
N SER A 333 -1.55 26.45 2.71
CA SER A 333 -1.86 26.96 1.39
C SER A 333 -3.20 26.43 0.88
N TRP A 334 -4.12 27.31 0.58
CA TRP A 334 -5.39 26.94 -0.05
C TRP A 334 -5.18 26.30 -1.44
N ALA A 335 -4.15 26.76 -2.19
CA ALA A 335 -3.82 26.19 -3.49
C ALA A 335 -3.38 24.73 -3.37
N ALA A 336 -2.59 24.36 -2.33
CA ALA A 336 -2.23 22.97 -2.06
C ALA A 336 -3.45 22.12 -1.74
N ARG A 337 -4.38 22.64 -0.95
CA ARG A 337 -5.62 21.93 -0.62
C ARG A 337 -6.52 21.74 -1.82
N LEU A 338 -6.65 22.75 -2.69
CA LEU A 338 -7.37 22.64 -3.96
C LEU A 338 -6.72 21.63 -4.90
N LEU A 339 -5.39 21.61 -4.98
CA LEU A 339 -4.67 20.58 -5.75
C LEU A 339 -4.97 19.18 -5.20
N ALA A 340 -4.93 18.99 -3.89
CA ALA A 340 -5.29 17.71 -3.27
C ALA A 340 -6.72 17.28 -3.61
N LEU A 341 -7.68 18.19 -3.52
CA LEU A 341 -9.07 17.92 -3.90
C LEU A 341 -9.19 17.60 -5.40
N GLY A 342 -8.49 18.32 -6.27
CA GLY A 342 -8.42 18.03 -7.70
C GLY A 342 -7.89 16.63 -7.97
N ILE A 343 -6.81 16.21 -7.27
CA ILE A 343 -6.26 14.86 -7.38
C ILE A 343 -7.26 13.81 -6.85
N ILE A 344 -7.93 14.06 -5.73
CA ILE A 344 -8.94 13.15 -5.16
C ILE A 344 -10.13 12.96 -6.12
N LEU A 345 -10.54 13.99 -6.82
CA LEU A 345 -11.67 13.96 -7.74
C LEU A 345 -11.30 13.51 -9.15
N SER A 346 -10.03 13.63 -9.57
CA SER A 346 -9.58 13.30 -10.92
C SER A 346 -9.92 11.87 -11.38
N PRO A 347 -9.91 10.81 -10.53
CA PRO A 347 -10.28 9.47 -10.96
C PRO A 347 -11.71 9.36 -11.52
N TRP A 348 -12.63 10.18 -11.03
CA TRP A 348 -14.01 10.23 -11.50
C TRP A 348 -14.14 10.89 -12.87
N LEU A 349 -13.30 11.90 -13.15
CA LEU A 349 -13.20 12.50 -14.47
C LEU A 349 -12.62 11.52 -15.48
N PHE A 350 -11.55 10.80 -15.11
CA PHE A 350 -10.99 9.75 -15.97
C PHE A 350 -12.04 8.67 -16.30
N LEU A 351 -12.81 8.24 -15.29
CA LEU A 351 -13.88 7.26 -15.50
C LEU A 351 -14.98 7.77 -16.44
N ALA A 352 -15.35 9.05 -16.33
CA ALA A 352 -16.40 9.65 -17.16
C ALA A 352 -15.96 9.94 -18.61
N THR A 353 -14.66 10.11 -18.85
CA THR A 353 -14.11 10.49 -20.17
C THR A 353 -13.52 9.34 -20.94
N THR A 354 -13.24 8.21 -20.30
CA THR A 354 -12.70 7.02 -20.95
C THR A 354 -13.82 5.98 -21.11
N ASP A 355 -14.15 5.58 -22.32
CA ASP A 355 -15.18 4.58 -22.66
C ASP A 355 -14.89 3.16 -22.09
N GLY A 356 -14.40 3.09 -20.84
CA GLY A 356 -13.91 1.84 -20.23
C GLY A 356 -12.63 1.33 -20.91
N SER A 357 -12.09 2.03 -21.91
CA SER A 357 -10.77 1.74 -22.46
C SER A 357 -9.75 1.92 -21.36
N ARG A 358 -8.92 0.90 -21.13
CA ARG A 358 -7.87 0.83 -20.10
C ARG A 358 -6.73 1.82 -20.39
N THR A 359 -7.05 3.11 -20.54
CA THR A 359 -6.02 4.14 -20.62
C THR A 359 -5.48 4.34 -19.21
N ASN A 360 -4.43 3.59 -18.89
CA ASN A 360 -3.75 3.64 -17.60
C ASN A 360 -3.00 4.97 -17.36
N ILE A 361 -3.36 6.05 -18.06
CA ILE A 361 -2.72 7.36 -17.92
C ILE A 361 -2.78 7.87 -16.47
N GLU A 362 -3.77 7.47 -15.72
CA GLU A 362 -3.93 7.81 -14.31
C GLU A 362 -2.76 7.33 -13.45
N VAL A 363 -2.13 6.18 -13.79
CA VAL A 363 -0.97 5.65 -13.02
C VAL A 363 0.28 6.51 -13.18
N LEU A 364 0.32 7.40 -14.17
CA LEU A 364 1.35 8.44 -14.32
C LEU A 364 0.84 9.80 -13.83
N ALA A 365 -0.34 10.22 -14.28
CA ALA A 365 -0.85 11.58 -14.06
C ALA A 365 -1.07 11.87 -12.57
N VAL A 366 -1.65 10.93 -11.82
CA VAL A 366 -1.97 11.12 -10.40
C VAL A 366 -0.72 11.22 -9.52
N PRO A 367 0.25 10.29 -9.58
CA PRO A 367 1.50 10.42 -8.83
C PRO A 367 2.32 11.65 -9.25
N LEU A 368 2.33 11.99 -10.53
CA LEU A 368 3.08 13.16 -11.03
C LEU A 368 2.48 14.48 -10.52
N ALA A 369 1.16 14.63 -10.54
CA ALA A 369 0.49 15.80 -9.97
C ALA A 369 0.76 15.94 -8.47
N ALA A 370 0.70 14.82 -7.73
CA ALA A 370 1.02 14.79 -6.31
C ALA A 370 2.52 15.11 -6.05
N LEU A 371 3.43 14.63 -6.90
CA LEU A 371 4.86 14.90 -6.81
C LEU A 371 5.17 16.37 -7.04
N ILE A 372 4.58 16.98 -8.06
CA ILE A 372 4.70 18.42 -8.33
C ILE A 372 4.21 19.23 -7.12
N GLY A 373 3.03 18.88 -6.60
CA GLY A 373 2.48 19.53 -5.40
C GLY A 373 3.39 19.38 -4.18
N TRP A 374 3.95 18.19 -3.97
CA TRP A 374 4.88 17.91 -2.88
C TRP A 374 6.17 18.72 -3.00
N CYS A 375 6.79 18.76 -4.19
CA CYS A 375 7.99 19.56 -4.45
C CYS A 375 7.71 21.06 -4.26
N TRP A 376 6.56 21.54 -4.70
CA TRP A 376 6.14 22.94 -4.52
C TRP A 376 5.96 23.30 -3.04
N LEU A 377 5.33 22.44 -2.22
CA LEU A 377 5.22 22.67 -0.76
C LEU A 377 6.59 22.75 -0.10
N ARG A 378 7.52 21.90 -0.50
CA ARG A 378 8.88 21.88 0.05
C ARG A 378 9.65 23.15 -0.33
N TRP A 379 9.55 23.58 -1.59
CA TRP A 379 10.16 24.80 -2.06
C TRP A 379 9.69 26.03 -1.26
N ARG A 380 8.39 26.08 -0.94
CA ARG A 380 7.83 27.16 -0.11
C ARG A 380 8.12 27.02 1.39
N GLY A 381 8.69 25.93 1.83
CA GLY A 381 8.89 25.66 3.26
C GLY A 381 7.60 25.40 4.04
N GLU A 382 6.48 25.15 3.36
CA GLU A 382 5.15 24.95 3.96
C GLU A 382 4.88 23.51 4.41
N HIS A 383 5.79 22.59 4.14
CA HIS A 383 5.70 21.16 4.50
C HIS A 383 5.95 20.87 5.99
N ALA A 384 6.56 21.83 6.71
CA ALA A 384 6.73 21.75 8.16
C ALA A 384 5.65 22.60 8.82
N ILE A 385 4.59 21.95 9.32
CA ILE A 385 3.70 22.61 10.28
C ILE A 385 4.55 22.84 11.52
N ARG A 386 4.98 24.09 11.77
CA ARG A 386 5.68 24.44 13.00
C ARG A 386 4.78 24.00 14.15
N PRO A 387 5.27 23.24 15.15
CA PRO A 387 4.49 23.00 16.35
C PRO A 387 4.07 24.39 16.84
N ALA A 388 2.78 24.56 17.11
CA ALA A 388 2.30 25.75 17.81
C ALA A 388 3.22 25.90 19.01
N LEU A 389 3.88 27.06 19.12
CA LEU A 389 4.70 27.39 20.29
C LEU A 389 3.88 26.96 21.50
N MET A 390 4.38 25.99 22.26
CA MET A 390 3.76 25.68 23.55
C MET A 390 3.77 27.02 24.31
N PRO A 391 2.64 27.49 24.84
CA PRO A 391 2.72 28.59 25.78
C PRO A 391 3.73 28.17 26.83
N ALA A 392 4.72 29.03 27.05
CA ALA A 392 5.69 28.84 28.12
C ALA A 392 4.91 28.56 29.39
N ALA A 393 5.18 27.40 30.00
CA ALA A 393 4.57 26.99 31.26
C ALA A 393 5.11 27.85 32.39
#